data_36c60866d6989e2e29c9d4d068ff94cf
#
_entry.id   36c60866d6989e2e29c9d4d068ff94cf
#
_cell.length_a   1.000
_cell.length_b   1.000
_cell.length_c   1.000
_cell.angle_alpha   90.00
_cell.angle_beta   90.00
_cell.angle_gamma   90.00
#
_symmetry.space_group_name_H-M   'P 1'
#
loop_
_entity.id
_entity.type
_entity.pdbx_description
1 polymer ?
#
loop_
_entity_poly.entity_id
_entity_poly.type
_entity_poly.pdbx_seq_one_letter_code
_entity_poly.pdbx_strand_id
1 'polypeptide(L)'
;MAFAIASHRALAPTALPAAILIAVILITPMSAPAQTNYAAEAAKNPGAATRPTPKMADGHPDMNGVWHHFFGIGTIEKVGESFVVGGAFSPKSGALYATPLNDAKPEYKPEFAARVKSLNDNQVREDPALHCQPPGVPRLGPPHQIVQTPKQAIFLYADNTGNQWRVIPLDGRPHGTDPEVAATYNGDSVGHWEGDTLVVDVTRLTDETWLGDNGLFHSRKLHVTERLRRAGDTIQYQVTAEDPEVLQKPWTLSRTLTLQPDALEEAAPCVDKDAGHYVTLEHHDNTR
;
A
#
# COMPACT_ATOMS: atom_id res chain seq x y z
N MET A 1 -92.10 -17.70 -16.96
CA MET A 1 -90.79 -17.87 -16.30
C MET A 1 -89.90 -16.82 -16.84
N ALA A 2 -89.69 -15.72 -16.19
CA ALA A 2 -88.82 -14.64 -16.59
C ALA A 2 -87.71 -14.51 -15.58
N PHE A 3 -86.44 -14.67 -16.03
CA PHE A 3 -85.28 -14.44 -15.23
C PHE A 3 -84.78 -13.00 -15.48
N ALA A 4 -84.71 -12.20 -14.42
CA ALA A 4 -84.17 -10.86 -14.43
C ALA A 4 -82.64 -10.96 -14.31
N ILE A 5 -81.92 -10.26 -15.19
CA ILE A 5 -80.46 -10.13 -15.13
C ILE A 5 -80.14 -8.77 -14.47
N ALA A 6 -79.53 -8.82 -13.28
CA ALA A 6 -79.07 -7.62 -12.58
C ALA A 6 -77.67 -7.21 -13.14
N SER A 7 -77.60 -5.95 -13.56
CA SER A 7 -76.35 -5.34 -14.04
C SER A 7 -75.55 -4.83 -12.87
N HIS A 8 -74.37 -5.38 -12.60
CA HIS A 8 -73.40 -4.81 -11.70
C HIS A 8 -72.55 -3.74 -12.42
N ARG A 9 -72.63 -2.52 -11.98
CA ARG A 9 -71.72 -1.44 -12.34
C ARG A 9 -70.40 -1.66 -11.60
N ALA A 10 -69.31 -1.86 -12.35
CA ALA A 10 -67.96 -1.87 -11.80
C ALA A 10 -67.49 -0.43 -11.53
N LEU A 11 -67.07 -0.18 -10.31
CA LEU A 11 -66.36 1.04 -9.90
C LEU A 11 -64.89 0.90 -10.31
N ALA A 12 -64.37 1.86 -11.04
CA ALA A 12 -62.95 1.94 -11.44
C ALA A 12 -62.12 2.35 -10.21
N PRO A 13 -60.94 1.76 -10.01
CA PRO A 13 -60.04 2.19 -8.94
C PRO A 13 -59.27 3.46 -9.38
N THR A 14 -59.36 4.49 -8.54
CA THR A 14 -58.53 5.70 -8.66
C THR A 14 -57.08 5.37 -8.30
N ALA A 15 -56.17 5.47 -9.27
CA ALA A 15 -54.74 5.33 -9.07
C ALA A 15 -54.21 6.61 -8.39
N LEU A 16 -53.64 6.48 -7.20
CA LEU A 16 -52.80 7.50 -6.56
C LEU A 16 -51.40 7.49 -7.24
N PRO A 17 -50.83 8.66 -7.52
CA PRO A 17 -49.47 8.71 -8.04
C PRO A 17 -48.46 8.34 -6.92
N ALA A 18 -47.65 7.31 -7.17
CA ALA A 18 -46.53 6.98 -6.33
C ALA A 18 -45.47 8.07 -6.47
N ALA A 19 -45.27 8.87 -5.43
CA ALA A 19 -44.14 9.79 -5.35
C ALA A 19 -42.87 8.98 -5.13
N ILE A 20 -42.02 8.91 -6.16
CA ILE A 20 -40.68 8.34 -6.06
C ILE A 20 -39.81 9.34 -5.29
N LEU A 21 -39.53 9.04 -4.02
CA LEU A 21 -38.55 9.77 -3.23
C LEU A 21 -37.16 9.33 -3.70
N ILE A 22 -36.52 10.13 -4.55
CA ILE A 22 -35.12 9.97 -4.88
C ILE A 22 -34.33 10.47 -3.67
N ALA A 23 -33.86 9.54 -2.84
CA ALA A 23 -32.89 9.84 -1.81
C ALA A 23 -31.55 10.14 -2.49
N VAL A 24 -31.19 11.40 -2.63
CA VAL A 24 -29.85 11.84 -3.01
C VAL A 24 -28.94 11.54 -1.82
N ILE A 25 -28.23 10.41 -1.88
CA ILE A 25 -27.14 10.11 -0.95
C ILE A 25 -26.02 11.08 -1.31
N LEU A 26 -25.88 12.16 -0.55
CA LEU A 26 -24.71 13.01 -0.56
C LEU A 26 -23.54 12.18 0.01
N ILE A 27 -22.76 11.57 -0.89
CA ILE A 27 -21.46 11.00 -0.54
C ILE A 27 -20.55 12.19 -0.28
N THR A 28 -20.45 12.60 0.99
CA THR A 28 -19.40 13.52 1.41
C THR A 28 -18.07 12.78 1.24
N PRO A 29 -17.10 13.32 0.47
CA PRO A 29 -15.77 12.71 0.43
C PRO A 29 -15.21 12.77 1.86
N MET A 30 -14.99 11.62 2.48
CA MET A 30 -14.20 11.54 3.70
C MET A 30 -12.78 11.98 3.32
N SER A 31 -12.42 13.20 3.69
CA SER A 31 -11.04 13.67 3.63
C SER A 31 -10.25 12.89 4.68
N ALA A 32 -9.54 11.85 4.24
CA ALA A 32 -8.64 11.12 5.10
C ALA A 32 -7.51 12.06 5.57
N PRO A 33 -7.14 12.04 6.87
CA PRO A 33 -6.07 12.90 7.43
C PRO A 33 -4.69 12.69 6.76
N ALA A 34 -4.52 11.63 5.99
CA ALA A 34 -3.32 11.37 5.19
C ALA A 34 -3.08 12.39 4.06
N GLN A 35 -4.08 13.11 3.56
CA GLN A 35 -3.90 14.07 2.47
C GLN A 35 -3.10 15.31 2.84
N THR A 36 -3.00 15.67 4.11
CA THR A 36 -2.33 16.89 4.56
C THR A 36 -0.80 16.84 4.42
N ASN A 37 -0.18 15.66 4.45
CA ASN A 37 1.27 15.52 4.36
C ASN A 37 1.79 15.55 2.91
N TYR A 38 0.96 15.19 1.92
CA TYR A 38 1.35 15.20 0.50
C TYR A 38 1.49 16.60 -0.07
N ALA A 39 0.67 17.54 0.40
CA ALA A 39 0.78 18.94 0.00
C ALA A 39 2.14 19.53 0.39
N ALA A 40 2.71 19.12 1.52
CA ALA A 40 4.02 19.57 1.98
C ALA A 40 5.18 18.97 1.16
N GLU A 41 5.09 17.73 0.70
CA GLU A 41 6.09 17.10 -0.17
C GLU A 41 6.00 17.64 -1.60
N ALA A 42 4.80 17.78 -2.14
CA ALA A 42 4.57 18.40 -3.45
C ALA A 42 5.04 19.87 -3.48
N ALA A 43 5.01 20.56 -2.34
CA ALA A 43 5.50 21.94 -2.22
C ALA A 43 7.03 22.06 -2.38
N LYS A 44 7.79 20.99 -2.18
CA LYS A 44 9.26 20.99 -2.39
C LYS A 44 9.65 21.03 -3.88
N ASN A 45 8.77 20.57 -4.77
CA ASN A 45 8.94 20.67 -6.22
C ASN A 45 7.62 21.11 -6.88
N PRO A 46 7.23 22.38 -6.72
CA PRO A 46 5.88 22.87 -7.08
C PRO A 46 5.55 22.76 -8.57
N GLY A 47 6.55 22.53 -9.43
CA GLY A 47 6.37 22.33 -10.87
C GLY A 47 6.20 20.86 -11.30
N ALA A 48 6.53 19.89 -10.45
CA ALA A 48 6.60 18.48 -10.84
C ALA A 48 5.24 17.91 -11.25
N ALA A 49 4.20 18.14 -10.46
CA ALA A 49 2.86 17.62 -10.70
C ALA A 49 2.10 18.36 -11.82
N THR A 50 2.55 19.56 -12.22
CA THR A 50 1.85 20.38 -13.22
C THR A 50 2.36 20.19 -14.64
N ARG A 51 3.44 19.44 -14.83
CA ARG A 51 3.93 19.07 -16.17
C ARG A 51 2.91 18.16 -16.87
N PRO A 52 2.86 18.18 -18.20
CA PRO A 52 2.05 17.24 -18.94
C PRO A 52 2.44 15.81 -18.59
N THR A 53 1.47 14.97 -18.23
CA THR A 53 1.72 13.53 -17.96
C THR A 53 1.97 12.81 -19.28
N PRO A 54 3.14 12.19 -19.48
CA PRO A 54 3.40 11.36 -20.65
C PRO A 54 2.41 10.22 -20.75
N LYS A 55 2.11 9.79 -21.98
CA LYS A 55 1.19 8.67 -22.26
C LYS A 55 1.92 7.57 -23.03
N MET A 56 1.57 6.33 -22.72
CA MET A 56 1.90 5.16 -23.52
C MET A 56 1.08 5.14 -24.82
N ALA A 57 1.47 4.30 -25.77
CA ALA A 57 0.78 4.19 -27.05
C ALA A 57 -0.69 3.73 -26.93
N ASP A 58 -1.04 3.04 -25.85
CA ASP A 58 -2.40 2.62 -25.52
C ASP A 58 -3.26 3.71 -24.85
N GLY A 59 -2.67 4.91 -24.63
CA GLY A 59 -3.34 6.07 -24.04
C GLY A 59 -3.29 6.15 -22.52
N HIS A 60 -2.82 5.11 -21.82
CA HIS A 60 -2.63 5.15 -20.38
C HIS A 60 -1.42 6.00 -19.98
N PRO A 61 -1.36 6.53 -18.76
CA PRO A 61 -0.15 7.21 -18.28
C PRO A 61 1.09 6.32 -18.40
N ASP A 62 2.18 6.91 -18.87
CA ASP A 62 3.47 6.26 -18.85
C ASP A 62 4.04 6.28 -17.43
N MET A 63 4.11 5.12 -16.79
CA MET A 63 4.63 4.97 -15.43
C MET A 63 6.14 4.68 -15.41
N ASN A 64 6.78 4.51 -16.59
CA ASN A 64 8.19 4.20 -16.65
C ASN A 64 9.04 5.26 -15.95
N GLY A 65 10.08 4.82 -15.26
CA GLY A 65 11.04 5.69 -14.61
C GLY A 65 11.52 5.19 -13.27
N VAL A 66 12.52 5.89 -12.75
CA VAL A 66 13.00 5.76 -11.38
C VAL A 66 12.26 6.76 -10.51
N TRP A 67 11.70 6.29 -9.42
CA TRP A 67 10.80 7.05 -8.57
C TRP A 67 11.38 7.11 -7.16
N HIS A 68 11.71 8.30 -6.72
CA HIS A 68 12.17 8.50 -5.35
C HIS A 68 10.96 8.71 -4.44
N HIS A 69 10.98 8.00 -3.34
CA HIS A 69 10.08 8.20 -2.22
C HIS A 69 10.89 8.22 -0.93
N PHE A 70 10.47 9.00 0.02
CA PHE A 70 11.05 8.98 1.35
C PHE A 70 10.47 7.79 2.13
N PHE A 71 10.90 6.59 1.79
CA PHE A 71 10.79 5.42 2.63
C PHE A 71 12.18 5.19 3.21
N GLY A 72 12.46 5.85 4.32
CA GLY A 72 13.58 5.41 5.09
C GLY A 72 13.11 4.22 5.91
N ILE A 73 13.68 3.04 5.69
CA ILE A 73 13.90 2.16 6.82
C ILE A 73 14.87 2.97 7.66
N GLY A 74 14.32 3.56 8.71
CA GLY A 74 15.06 4.55 9.44
C GLY A 74 16.22 3.92 10.15
N THR A 75 17.16 4.74 10.43
CA THR A 75 18.12 4.53 11.48
C THR A 75 17.39 4.08 12.75
N ILE A 76 17.89 3.04 13.38
CA ILE A 76 17.44 2.66 14.72
C ILE A 76 17.97 3.73 15.68
N GLU A 77 17.05 4.43 16.31
CA GLU A 77 17.40 5.44 17.32
C GLU A 77 16.97 4.96 18.70
N LYS A 78 17.89 5.12 19.67
CA LYS A 78 17.54 4.90 21.08
C LYS A 78 16.77 6.13 21.59
N VAL A 79 15.51 5.92 21.95
CA VAL A 79 14.65 6.93 22.56
C VAL A 79 14.35 6.49 23.99
N GLY A 80 15.05 7.05 24.98
CA GLY A 80 14.97 6.59 26.36
C GLY A 80 15.54 5.19 26.50
N GLU A 81 14.75 4.27 27.06
CA GLU A 81 15.10 2.85 27.21
C GLU A 81 14.68 1.98 26.01
N SER A 82 14.02 2.56 25.01
CA SER A 82 13.48 1.85 23.85
C SER A 82 14.22 2.18 22.58
N PHE A 83 14.27 1.23 21.65
CA PHE A 83 14.74 1.45 20.28
C PHE A 83 13.55 1.70 19.36
N VAL A 84 13.63 2.75 18.56
CA VAL A 84 12.63 3.07 17.53
C VAL A 84 13.24 2.68 16.19
N VAL A 85 12.61 1.71 15.52
CA VAL A 85 12.95 1.29 14.15
C VAL A 85 11.99 1.98 13.20
N GLY A 86 12.54 2.43 12.10
CA GLY A 86 11.72 3.03 11.06
C GLY A 86 11.91 4.52 10.96
N GLY A 87 11.75 5.07 9.76
CA GLY A 87 11.95 6.43 9.31
C GLY A 87 11.64 7.58 10.26
N ALA A 88 12.17 7.48 11.45
CA ALA A 88 12.07 8.52 12.43
C ALA A 88 12.94 9.71 12.01
N PHE A 89 12.46 10.87 12.33
CA PHE A 89 13.21 12.11 12.27
C PHE A 89 14.53 11.94 13.04
N SER A 90 15.66 12.09 12.36
CA SER A 90 16.94 12.24 13.05
C SER A 90 17.10 13.69 13.51
N PRO A 91 17.09 13.96 14.82
CA PRO A 91 17.31 15.30 15.34
C PRO A 91 18.69 15.86 14.99
N LYS A 92 19.66 14.97 14.67
CA LYS A 92 21.05 15.36 14.38
C LYS A 92 21.26 15.81 12.95
N SER A 93 20.53 15.29 11.98
CA SER A 93 20.74 15.61 10.55
C SER A 93 19.78 16.65 10.04
N GLY A 94 18.70 16.97 10.74
CA GLY A 94 17.63 17.84 10.24
C GLY A 94 16.92 17.29 9.01
N ALA A 95 17.31 16.10 8.55
CA ALA A 95 16.71 15.43 7.42
C ALA A 95 15.43 14.73 7.86
N LEU A 96 14.34 15.10 7.25
CA LEU A 96 13.06 14.42 7.36
C LEU A 96 13.13 13.11 6.58
N TYR A 97 13.69 12.07 7.17
CA TYR A 97 13.42 10.70 6.75
C TYR A 97 12.25 10.21 7.59
N ALA A 98 11.09 10.75 7.32
CA ALA A 98 9.96 10.37 8.12
C ALA A 98 8.96 9.70 7.22
N THR A 99 8.73 8.42 7.44
CA THR A 99 7.33 8.01 7.57
C THR A 99 6.77 8.95 8.63
N PRO A 100 5.80 9.81 8.31
CA PRO A 100 5.27 10.69 9.33
C PRO A 100 4.85 9.84 10.52
N LEU A 101 5.30 10.20 11.72
CA LEU A 101 4.85 9.59 12.98
C LEU A 101 3.31 9.62 13.14
N ASN A 102 2.64 10.28 12.22
CA ASN A 102 1.21 10.50 12.12
C ASN A 102 0.51 9.55 11.14
N ASP A 103 1.20 8.63 10.45
CA ASP A 103 0.50 7.56 9.76
C ASP A 103 -0.25 6.74 10.81
N ALA A 104 -1.56 6.68 10.66
CA ALA A 104 -2.36 5.86 11.55
C ALA A 104 -1.84 4.42 11.49
N LYS A 105 -1.55 3.84 12.64
CA LYS A 105 -1.19 2.42 12.73
C LYS A 105 -2.42 1.58 12.40
N PRO A 106 -2.25 0.35 11.87
CA PRO A 106 -3.35 -0.56 11.69
C PRO A 106 -4.02 -0.87 13.04
N GLU A 107 -5.35 -0.87 13.04
CA GLU A 107 -6.13 -1.19 14.24
C GLU A 107 -6.36 -2.70 14.30
N TYR A 108 -5.67 -3.36 15.21
CA TYR A 108 -5.83 -4.78 15.48
C TYR A 108 -7.08 -5.07 16.32
N LYS A 109 -7.67 -6.24 16.13
CA LYS A 109 -8.67 -6.75 17.05
C LYS A 109 -8.07 -6.92 18.44
N PRO A 110 -8.85 -6.70 19.51
CA PRO A 110 -8.33 -6.66 20.89
C PRO A 110 -7.54 -7.91 21.31
N GLU A 111 -7.95 -9.08 20.83
CA GLU A 111 -7.28 -10.35 21.12
C GLU A 111 -5.83 -10.43 20.62
N PHE A 112 -5.45 -9.60 19.64
CA PHE A 112 -4.10 -9.58 19.07
C PHE A 112 -3.18 -8.51 19.70
N ALA A 113 -3.69 -7.64 20.55
CA ALA A 113 -2.89 -6.56 21.15
C ALA A 113 -1.65 -7.06 21.89
N ALA A 114 -1.77 -8.16 22.64
CA ALA A 114 -0.64 -8.75 23.36
C ALA A 114 0.41 -9.34 22.39
N ARG A 115 -0.02 -9.93 21.27
CA ARG A 115 0.89 -10.46 20.24
C ARG A 115 1.65 -9.33 19.55
N VAL A 116 0.96 -8.26 19.12
CA VAL A 116 1.61 -7.07 18.51
C VAL A 116 2.66 -6.50 19.47
N LYS A 117 2.30 -6.33 20.76
CA LYS A 117 3.23 -5.83 21.76
C LYS A 117 4.45 -6.75 21.92
N SER A 118 4.24 -8.05 22.01
CA SER A 118 5.33 -9.02 22.16
C SER A 118 6.28 -9.01 20.95
N LEU A 119 5.75 -8.94 19.73
CA LEU A 119 6.55 -8.84 18.52
C LEU A 119 7.32 -7.52 18.45
N ASN A 120 6.68 -6.42 18.83
CA ASN A 120 7.34 -5.11 18.90
C ASN A 120 8.48 -5.08 19.93
N ASP A 121 8.24 -5.61 21.12
CA ASP A 121 9.26 -5.64 22.19
C ASP A 121 10.47 -6.52 21.84
N ASN A 122 10.29 -7.46 20.92
CA ASN A 122 11.31 -8.40 20.46
C ASN A 122 11.63 -8.24 18.96
N GLN A 123 11.38 -7.09 18.39
CA GLN A 123 11.45 -6.86 16.94
C GLN A 123 12.74 -7.35 16.32
N VAL A 124 13.89 -7.04 16.90
CA VAL A 124 15.19 -7.43 16.35
C VAL A 124 15.32 -8.95 16.17
N ARG A 125 14.68 -9.74 17.02
CA ARG A 125 14.72 -11.20 16.95
C ARG A 125 13.60 -11.79 16.11
N GLU A 126 12.44 -11.14 16.11
CA GLU A 126 11.22 -11.71 15.55
C GLU A 126 10.87 -11.15 14.16
N ASP A 127 11.45 -9.99 13.78
CA ASP A 127 11.15 -9.36 12.51
C ASP A 127 11.85 -10.04 11.34
N PRO A 128 11.12 -10.71 10.42
CA PRO A 128 11.74 -11.45 9.32
C PRO A 128 12.62 -10.57 8.41
N ALA A 129 12.27 -9.30 8.22
CA ALA A 129 13.04 -8.41 7.38
C ALA A 129 14.43 -8.08 7.95
N LEU A 130 14.58 -8.10 9.28
CA LEU A 130 15.90 -7.95 9.92
C LEU A 130 16.76 -9.21 9.79
N HIS A 131 16.18 -10.32 9.36
CA HIS A 131 16.86 -11.59 9.04
C HIS A 131 16.91 -11.87 7.54
N CYS A 132 16.98 -10.80 6.73
CA CYS A 132 17.10 -10.85 5.28
C CYS A 132 15.96 -11.58 4.55
N GLN A 133 14.83 -11.78 5.19
CA GLN A 133 13.64 -12.25 4.50
C GLN A 133 12.99 -11.08 3.73
N PRO A 134 12.40 -11.32 2.56
CA PRO A 134 11.67 -10.28 1.86
C PRO A 134 10.60 -9.63 2.76
N PRO A 135 10.50 -8.30 2.82
CA PRO A 135 9.54 -7.64 3.72
C PRO A 135 8.09 -7.86 3.32
N GLY A 136 7.84 -8.25 2.06
CA GLY A 136 6.50 -8.45 1.53
C GLY A 136 5.73 -7.14 1.28
N VAL A 137 4.53 -7.27 0.71
CA VAL A 137 3.62 -6.16 0.46
C VAL A 137 2.63 -6.06 1.61
N PRO A 138 2.35 -4.87 2.17
CA PRO A 138 2.69 -3.53 1.70
C PRO A 138 4.02 -2.96 2.24
N ARG A 139 4.74 -3.69 3.12
CA ARG A 139 5.94 -3.17 3.79
C ARG A 139 7.07 -2.85 2.82
N LEU A 140 7.14 -3.56 1.69
CA LEU A 140 8.09 -3.26 0.61
C LEU A 140 7.93 -1.82 0.08
N GLY A 141 6.78 -1.22 0.30
CA GLY A 141 6.47 0.15 -0.09
C GLY A 141 6.24 0.31 -1.60
N PRO A 142 6.21 1.57 -2.07
CA PRO A 142 6.10 1.84 -3.49
C PRO A 142 7.37 1.46 -4.24
N PRO A 143 7.28 1.13 -5.55
CA PRO A 143 8.45 0.74 -6.33
C PRO A 143 9.45 1.88 -6.50
N HIS A 144 10.75 1.53 -6.47
CA HIS A 144 11.83 2.45 -6.80
C HIS A 144 11.96 2.66 -8.31
N GLN A 145 11.65 1.65 -9.11
CA GLN A 145 11.57 1.78 -10.56
C GLN A 145 10.36 1.01 -11.09
N ILE A 146 9.71 1.60 -12.07
CA ILE A 146 8.64 0.96 -12.84
C ILE A 146 9.12 0.79 -14.27
N VAL A 147 8.96 -0.43 -14.79
CA VAL A 147 9.09 -0.76 -16.22
C VAL A 147 7.75 -1.22 -16.72
N GLN A 148 7.12 -0.41 -17.56
CA GLN A 148 5.75 -0.65 -18.04
C GLN A 148 5.76 -1.02 -19.51
N THR A 149 4.92 -2.00 -19.84
CA THR A 149 4.50 -2.35 -21.19
C THR A 149 2.97 -2.38 -21.24
N PRO A 150 2.34 -2.46 -22.43
CA PRO A 150 0.88 -2.56 -22.49
C PRO A 150 0.27 -3.79 -21.80
N LYS A 151 1.08 -4.84 -21.56
CA LYS A 151 0.60 -6.11 -20.99
C LYS A 151 1.04 -6.39 -19.56
N GLN A 152 2.01 -5.64 -19.06
CA GLN A 152 2.53 -5.83 -17.71
C GLN A 152 3.28 -4.61 -17.20
N ALA A 153 3.32 -4.45 -15.90
CA ALA A 153 4.26 -3.60 -15.21
C ALA A 153 5.23 -4.46 -14.39
N ILE A 154 6.49 -4.04 -14.33
CA ILE A 154 7.51 -4.65 -13.48
C ILE A 154 7.89 -3.58 -12.45
N PHE A 155 7.69 -3.90 -11.18
CA PHE A 155 8.11 -3.07 -10.07
C PHE A 155 9.44 -3.57 -9.54
N LEU A 156 10.44 -2.70 -9.52
CA LEU A 156 11.78 -2.98 -9.02
C LEU A 156 12.00 -2.24 -7.71
N TYR A 157 12.63 -2.92 -6.78
CA TYR A 157 12.95 -2.42 -5.45
C TYR A 157 14.41 -2.68 -5.15
N ALA A 158 15.08 -1.69 -4.57
CA ALA A 158 16.43 -1.79 -4.06
C ALA A 158 16.39 -1.30 -2.60
N ASP A 159 16.27 -2.21 -1.67
CA ASP A 159 16.12 -1.92 -0.25
C ASP A 159 17.11 -2.70 0.61
N ASN A 160 16.99 -2.55 1.93
CA ASN A 160 17.91 -3.17 2.89
C ASN A 160 17.87 -4.71 2.90
N THR A 161 16.84 -5.31 2.32
CA THR A 161 16.74 -6.77 2.18
C THR A 161 17.26 -7.27 0.84
N GLY A 162 17.83 -6.35 0.03
CA GLY A 162 18.39 -6.61 -1.28
C GLY A 162 17.48 -6.21 -2.43
N ASN A 163 17.85 -6.66 -3.63
CA ASN A 163 17.08 -6.35 -4.83
C ASN A 163 15.87 -7.27 -4.94
N GLN A 164 14.70 -6.69 -5.13
CA GLN A 164 13.45 -7.41 -5.31
C GLN A 164 12.68 -6.88 -6.52
N TRP A 165 11.77 -7.69 -7.01
CA TRP A 165 10.93 -7.33 -8.13
C TRP A 165 9.58 -8.03 -8.07
N ARG A 166 8.59 -7.43 -8.72
CA ARG A 166 7.25 -7.99 -8.90
C ARG A 166 6.81 -7.80 -10.35
N VAL A 167 6.32 -8.85 -10.98
CA VAL A 167 5.67 -8.75 -12.29
C VAL A 167 4.18 -8.68 -12.08
N ILE A 168 3.56 -7.66 -12.66
CA ILE A 168 2.15 -7.35 -12.52
C ILE A 168 1.51 -7.44 -13.91
N PRO A 169 0.82 -8.54 -14.23
CA PRO A 169 0.06 -8.66 -15.47
C PRO A 169 -1.02 -7.58 -15.57
N LEU A 170 -1.15 -6.96 -16.76
CA LEU A 170 -2.16 -5.95 -17.10
C LEU A 170 -3.09 -6.44 -18.24
N ASP A 171 -3.09 -7.74 -18.49
CA ASP A 171 -3.82 -8.37 -19.59
C ASP A 171 -5.23 -8.85 -19.21
N GLY A 172 -5.70 -8.47 -18.02
CA GLY A 172 -7.04 -8.79 -17.52
C GLY A 172 -7.19 -10.21 -16.98
N ARG A 173 -6.07 -10.95 -16.79
CA ARG A 173 -6.15 -12.27 -16.15
C ARG A 173 -6.57 -12.17 -14.69
N PRO A 174 -7.30 -13.15 -14.18
CA PRO A 174 -7.58 -13.24 -12.75
C PRO A 174 -6.34 -13.71 -11.98
N HIS A 175 -6.41 -13.62 -10.65
CA HIS A 175 -5.47 -14.29 -9.76
C HIS A 175 -5.41 -15.80 -10.00
N GLY A 176 -4.25 -16.38 -9.74
CA GLY A 176 -4.08 -17.83 -9.76
C GLY A 176 -4.95 -18.50 -8.71
N THR A 177 -5.67 -19.54 -9.12
CA THR A 177 -6.58 -20.29 -8.22
C THR A 177 -6.03 -21.64 -7.79
N ASP A 178 -4.86 -22.04 -8.29
CA ASP A 178 -4.25 -23.31 -7.95
C ASP A 178 -3.84 -23.33 -6.47
N PRO A 179 -4.46 -24.20 -5.65
CA PRO A 179 -4.16 -24.28 -4.23
C PRO A 179 -2.77 -24.90 -3.95
N GLU A 180 -2.17 -25.60 -4.92
CA GLU A 180 -0.83 -26.19 -4.76
C GLU A 180 0.29 -25.18 -4.94
N VAL A 181 0.01 -24.04 -5.58
CA VAL A 181 0.98 -22.96 -5.68
C VAL A 181 1.08 -22.27 -4.31
N ALA A 182 2.26 -22.35 -3.71
CA ALA A 182 2.51 -21.74 -2.40
C ALA A 182 2.27 -20.22 -2.39
N ALA A 183 1.82 -19.72 -1.26
CA ALA A 183 1.86 -18.27 -0.98
C ALA A 183 3.31 -17.79 -0.99
N THR A 184 3.53 -16.54 -1.41
CA THR A 184 4.86 -15.96 -1.50
C THR A 184 4.97 -14.68 -0.67
N TYR A 185 6.17 -14.21 -0.43
CA TYR A 185 6.41 -12.96 0.31
C TYR A 185 5.74 -11.74 -0.38
N ASN A 186 5.78 -11.69 -1.71
CA ASN A 186 5.24 -10.57 -2.49
C ASN A 186 3.85 -10.86 -3.05
N GLY A 187 3.27 -12.02 -2.76
CA GLY A 187 1.94 -12.42 -3.19
C GLY A 187 1.81 -12.67 -4.69
N ASP A 188 0.58 -12.89 -5.11
CA ASP A 188 0.15 -12.93 -6.50
C ASP A 188 -0.48 -11.57 -6.84
N SER A 189 0.11 -10.86 -7.81
CA SER A 189 -0.30 -9.51 -8.21
C SER A 189 -0.94 -9.53 -9.58
N VAL A 190 -2.09 -8.88 -9.73
CA VAL A 190 -2.71 -8.57 -11.01
C VAL A 190 -3.03 -7.08 -11.06
N GLY A 191 -2.98 -6.47 -12.24
CA GLY A 191 -3.23 -5.05 -12.38
C GLY A 191 -4.26 -4.74 -13.45
N HIS A 192 -4.91 -3.60 -13.30
CA HIS A 192 -5.82 -3.03 -14.28
C HIS A 192 -5.83 -1.50 -14.20
N TRP A 193 -6.40 -0.87 -15.21
CA TRP A 193 -6.52 0.57 -15.25
C TRP A 193 -7.93 1.02 -14.88
N GLU A 194 -8.02 1.98 -13.96
CA GLU A 194 -9.22 2.75 -13.67
C GLU A 194 -9.00 4.21 -14.11
N GLY A 195 -9.37 4.50 -15.35
CA GLY A 195 -9.02 5.77 -16.00
C GLY A 195 -7.50 5.95 -16.07
N ASP A 196 -6.96 6.99 -15.43
CA ASP A 196 -5.53 7.28 -15.34
C ASP A 196 -4.85 6.69 -14.08
N THR A 197 -5.50 5.80 -13.36
CA THR A 197 -4.97 5.15 -12.17
C THR A 197 -4.67 3.68 -12.45
N LEU A 198 -3.41 3.27 -12.25
CA LEU A 198 -3.04 1.86 -12.21
C LEU A 198 -3.43 1.30 -10.83
N VAL A 199 -4.27 0.27 -10.84
CA VAL A 199 -4.67 -0.47 -9.64
C VAL A 199 -4.00 -1.82 -9.68
N VAL A 200 -3.33 -2.19 -8.60
CA VAL A 200 -2.69 -3.49 -8.41
C VAL A 200 -3.36 -4.19 -7.24
N ASP A 201 -3.91 -5.34 -7.51
CA ASP A 201 -4.54 -6.22 -6.54
C ASP A 201 -3.58 -7.34 -6.16
N VAL A 202 -3.40 -7.62 -4.87
CA VAL A 202 -2.40 -8.57 -4.36
C VAL A 202 -3.03 -9.49 -3.35
N THR A 203 -2.94 -10.78 -3.63
CA THR A 203 -3.43 -11.86 -2.76
C THR A 203 -2.35 -12.91 -2.56
N ARG A 204 -2.64 -13.98 -1.82
CA ARG A 204 -1.74 -15.15 -1.62
C ARG A 204 -0.39 -14.77 -1.01
N LEU A 205 -0.41 -13.81 -0.08
CA LEU A 205 0.74 -13.45 0.73
C LEU A 205 0.99 -14.51 1.81
N THR A 206 2.26 -14.85 2.05
CA THR A 206 2.63 -15.67 3.23
C THR A 206 2.42 -14.86 4.50
N ASP A 207 2.17 -15.52 5.62
CA ASP A 207 2.08 -14.90 6.95
C ASP A 207 3.44 -14.73 7.64
N GLU A 208 4.52 -14.95 6.91
CA GLU A 208 5.92 -14.78 7.35
C GLU A 208 6.43 -13.35 7.15
N THR A 209 5.56 -12.40 6.78
CA THR A 209 5.89 -10.98 6.61
C THR A 209 5.09 -10.13 7.59
N TRP A 210 5.45 -8.84 7.67
CA TRP A 210 4.72 -7.86 8.47
C TRP A 210 4.19 -6.73 7.60
N LEU A 211 3.12 -6.06 8.04
CA LEU A 211 2.57 -4.87 7.37
C LEU A 211 3.53 -3.67 7.44
N GLY A 212 4.38 -3.67 8.42
CA GLY A 212 5.37 -2.62 8.73
C GLY A 212 6.19 -3.02 9.94
N ASP A 213 6.99 -2.09 10.45
CA ASP A 213 7.75 -2.29 11.68
C ASP A 213 6.83 -2.42 12.91
N ASN A 214 7.44 -2.66 14.08
CA ASN A 214 6.76 -2.63 15.36
C ASN A 214 5.75 -3.77 15.61
N GLY A 215 6.04 -4.96 15.09
CA GLY A 215 5.23 -6.15 15.34
C GLY A 215 3.92 -6.20 14.56
N LEU A 216 3.81 -5.45 13.48
CA LEU A 216 2.60 -5.34 12.69
C LEU A 216 2.40 -6.56 11.79
N PHE A 217 2.22 -7.72 12.39
CA PHE A 217 1.98 -8.99 11.69
C PHE A 217 0.63 -9.00 10.96
N HIS A 218 0.45 -9.96 10.07
CA HIS A 218 -0.82 -10.22 9.39
C HIS A 218 -1.08 -11.73 9.28
N SER A 219 -2.27 -12.10 8.82
CA SER A 219 -2.63 -13.48 8.52
C SER A 219 -2.49 -13.78 7.02
N ARG A 220 -2.71 -15.03 6.63
CA ARG A 220 -2.79 -15.45 5.21
C ARG A 220 -4.02 -14.92 4.47
N LYS A 221 -4.94 -14.24 5.18
CA LYS A 221 -6.10 -13.57 4.60
C LYS A 221 -5.82 -12.13 4.21
N LEU A 222 -4.56 -11.70 4.35
CA LEU A 222 -4.17 -10.38 3.88
C LEU A 222 -4.47 -10.22 2.39
N HIS A 223 -5.17 -9.15 2.10
CA HIS A 223 -5.43 -8.63 0.76
C HIS A 223 -4.90 -7.21 0.69
N VAL A 224 -4.17 -6.89 -0.38
CA VAL A 224 -3.58 -5.57 -0.55
C VAL A 224 -3.99 -4.99 -1.90
N THR A 225 -4.44 -3.74 -1.87
CA THR A 225 -4.72 -2.96 -3.09
C THR A 225 -3.77 -1.77 -3.15
N GLU A 226 -3.01 -1.66 -4.24
CA GLU A 226 -2.14 -0.51 -4.51
C GLU A 226 -2.76 0.33 -5.63
N ARG A 227 -2.69 1.65 -5.51
CA ARG A 227 -3.23 2.59 -6.49
C ARG A 227 -2.15 3.61 -6.83
N LEU A 228 -1.80 3.71 -8.11
CA LEU A 228 -0.76 4.60 -8.59
C LEU A 228 -1.37 5.55 -9.63
N ARG A 229 -1.32 6.84 -9.37
CA ARG A 229 -1.78 7.86 -10.31
C ARG A 229 -0.66 8.85 -10.60
N ARG A 230 -0.20 8.85 -11.85
CA ARG A 230 0.82 9.79 -12.30
C ARG A 230 0.22 11.16 -12.63
N ALA A 231 0.89 12.22 -12.16
CA ALA A 231 0.63 13.60 -12.52
C ALA A 231 1.97 14.27 -12.79
N GLY A 232 2.28 14.55 -14.07
CA GLY A 232 3.59 15.06 -14.48
C GLY A 232 4.74 14.17 -14.05
N ASP A 233 5.62 14.68 -13.21
CA ASP A 233 6.79 14.00 -12.67
C ASP A 233 6.54 13.46 -11.25
N THR A 234 5.28 13.28 -10.86
CA THR A 234 4.92 12.68 -9.59
C THR A 234 4.00 11.49 -9.77
N ILE A 235 4.04 10.54 -8.84
CA ILE A 235 3.02 9.49 -8.67
C ILE A 235 2.43 9.64 -7.28
N GLN A 236 1.11 9.73 -7.22
CA GLN A 236 0.37 9.52 -5.99
C GLN A 236 0.19 8.02 -5.81
N TYR A 237 0.85 7.47 -4.81
CA TYR A 237 0.75 6.06 -4.44
C TYR A 237 -0.11 5.94 -3.19
N GLN A 238 -1.05 5.02 -3.23
CA GLN A 238 -1.86 4.63 -2.09
C GLN A 238 -1.89 3.12 -1.99
N VAL A 239 -1.74 2.60 -0.78
CA VAL A 239 -1.86 1.18 -0.51
C VAL A 239 -2.85 0.96 0.62
N THR A 240 -3.74 0.00 0.42
CA THR A 240 -4.72 -0.44 1.43
C THR A 240 -4.49 -1.91 1.74
N ALA A 241 -4.34 -2.22 3.02
CA ALA A 241 -4.26 -3.59 3.55
C ALA A 241 -5.55 -3.95 4.27
N GLU A 242 -6.15 -5.05 3.86
CA GLU A 242 -7.35 -5.63 4.46
C GLU A 242 -7.03 -7.02 4.98
N ASP A 243 -7.20 -7.24 6.27
CA ASP A 243 -7.03 -8.55 6.88
C ASP A 243 -8.18 -8.80 7.86
N PRO A 244 -9.24 -9.48 7.40
CA PRO A 244 -10.43 -9.69 8.21
C PRO A 244 -10.20 -10.61 9.41
N GLU A 245 -9.09 -11.34 9.46
CA GLU A 245 -8.75 -12.17 10.62
C GLU A 245 -8.16 -11.36 11.76
N VAL A 246 -7.29 -10.39 11.48
CA VAL A 246 -6.52 -9.69 12.53
C VAL A 246 -6.85 -8.21 12.67
N LEU A 247 -7.26 -7.52 11.59
CA LEU A 247 -7.58 -6.09 11.62
C LEU A 247 -9.05 -5.82 11.88
N GLN A 248 -9.34 -4.71 12.56
CA GLN A 248 -10.71 -4.24 12.77
C GLN A 248 -11.31 -3.58 11.54
N LYS A 249 -10.45 -2.95 10.72
CA LYS A 249 -10.81 -2.22 9.51
C LYS A 249 -9.64 -2.17 8.54
N PRO A 250 -9.89 -1.86 7.25
CA PRO A 250 -8.82 -1.61 6.29
C PRO A 250 -7.84 -0.54 6.77
N TRP A 251 -6.56 -0.74 6.52
CA TRP A 251 -5.49 0.19 6.82
C TRP A 251 -4.90 0.74 5.55
N THR A 252 -4.88 2.07 5.42
CA THR A 252 -4.44 2.75 4.21
C THR A 252 -3.26 3.66 4.49
N LEU A 253 -2.24 3.56 3.65
CA LEU A 253 -1.12 4.48 3.57
C LEU A 253 -1.09 5.14 2.20
N SER A 254 -0.53 6.33 2.16
CA SER A 254 -0.33 7.03 0.89
C SER A 254 1.03 7.72 0.86
N ARG A 255 1.64 7.84 -0.32
CA ARG A 255 2.94 8.48 -0.56
C ARG A 255 2.93 9.24 -1.88
N THR A 256 3.79 10.25 -1.97
CA THR A 256 4.09 10.90 -3.24
C THR A 256 5.48 10.48 -3.68
N LEU A 257 5.57 9.95 -4.90
CA LEU A 257 6.82 9.61 -5.55
C LEU A 257 7.21 10.76 -6.48
N THR A 258 8.50 10.99 -6.63
CA THR A 258 9.03 12.00 -7.56
C THR A 258 9.96 11.34 -8.56
N LEU A 259 9.77 11.64 -9.84
CA LEU A 259 10.61 11.12 -10.92
C LEU A 259 12.05 11.60 -10.74
N GLN A 260 12.99 10.67 -10.86
CA GLN A 260 14.43 10.95 -10.81
C GLN A 260 15.08 10.72 -12.16
N PRO A 261 16.11 11.51 -12.49
CA PRO A 261 16.87 11.33 -13.73
C PRO A 261 17.86 10.17 -13.65
N ASP A 262 18.22 9.74 -12.46
CA ASP A 262 19.26 8.75 -12.22
C ASP A 262 18.77 7.32 -12.48
N ALA A 263 19.70 6.41 -12.70
CA ALA A 263 19.40 4.98 -12.75
C ALA A 263 19.14 4.43 -11.35
N LEU A 264 18.35 3.37 -11.27
CA LEU A 264 18.23 2.60 -10.03
C LEU A 264 19.57 1.93 -9.72
N GLU A 265 20.10 2.20 -8.55
CA GLU A 265 21.31 1.55 -8.06
C GLU A 265 20.97 0.18 -7.44
N GLU A 266 21.91 -0.74 -7.60
CA GLU A 266 21.80 -2.05 -6.96
C GLU A 266 21.94 -1.92 -5.44
N ALA A 267 21.00 -2.51 -4.70
CA ALA A 267 21.11 -2.56 -3.25
C ALA A 267 22.25 -3.48 -2.82
N ALA A 268 22.89 -3.13 -1.72
CA ALA A 268 23.88 -4.02 -1.10
C ALA A 268 23.21 -5.33 -0.67
N PRO A 269 23.91 -6.48 -0.77
CA PRO A 269 23.38 -7.73 -0.27
C PRO A 269 23.06 -7.62 1.23
N CYS A 270 21.88 -8.07 1.61
CA CYS A 270 21.54 -8.18 3.02
C CYS A 270 22.42 -9.22 3.70
N VAL A 271 22.89 -8.92 4.91
CA VAL A 271 23.70 -9.82 5.73
C VAL A 271 23.05 -9.95 7.09
N ASP A 272 22.55 -11.14 7.42
CA ASP A 272 21.85 -11.41 8.69
C ASP A 272 22.65 -11.00 9.94
N LYS A 273 23.98 -11.01 9.84
CA LYS A 273 24.87 -10.51 10.89
C LYS A 273 24.62 -9.06 11.27
N ASP A 274 24.10 -8.27 10.34
CA ASP A 274 23.84 -6.85 10.56
C ASP A 274 22.67 -6.65 11.54
N ALA A 275 21.77 -7.61 11.68
CA ALA A 275 20.73 -7.60 12.71
C ALA A 275 21.32 -7.48 14.14
N GLY A 276 22.46 -8.07 14.38
CA GLY A 276 23.18 -7.94 15.66
C GLY A 276 23.65 -6.53 15.98
N HIS A 277 24.00 -5.73 14.98
CA HIS A 277 24.45 -4.33 15.15
C HIS A 277 23.35 -3.43 15.69
N TYR A 278 22.12 -3.72 15.36
CA TYR A 278 20.96 -2.95 15.83
C TYR A 278 20.70 -3.15 17.32
N VAL A 279 21.18 -4.26 17.89
CA VAL A 279 20.99 -4.59 19.31
C VAL A 279 22.10 -4.00 20.19
N THR A 280 23.34 -4.07 19.71
CA THR A 280 24.51 -3.78 20.57
C THR A 280 24.99 -2.35 20.46
N LEU A 281 24.59 -1.59 19.43
CA LEU A 281 25.16 -0.28 19.08
C LEU A 281 26.68 -0.30 18.87
N GLU A 282 27.26 -1.46 18.71
CA GLU A 282 28.67 -1.61 18.36
C GLU A 282 28.84 -1.29 16.89
N HIS A 283 29.53 -0.19 16.60
CA HIS A 283 29.97 0.11 15.26
C HIS A 283 31.14 -0.82 14.92
N HIS A 284 30.89 -1.77 14.04
CA HIS A 284 32.01 -2.44 13.38
C HIS A 284 32.57 -1.48 12.32
N ASP A 285 33.86 -1.22 12.42
CA ASP A 285 34.56 -0.55 11.32
C ASP A 285 34.34 -1.36 10.04
N ASN A 286 33.53 -0.81 9.15
CA ASN A 286 33.34 -1.35 7.82
C ASN A 286 34.64 -1.13 7.00
N THR A 287 35.71 -1.76 7.40
CA THR A 287 36.87 -1.95 6.56
C THR A 287 36.55 -3.10 5.59
N ARG A 288 35.92 -2.77 4.49
CA ARG A 288 35.89 -3.60 3.29
C ARG A 288 37.08 -3.26 2.45
#